data_dbf6e035557c57109f802b2a29a4f14f
#
_entry.id   dbf6e035557c57109f802b2a29a4f14f
#
_cell.length_a   1.000
_cell.length_b   1.000
_cell.length_c   1.000
_cell.angle_alpha   90.00
_cell.angle_beta   90.00
_cell.angle_gamma   90.00
#
_symmetry.space_group_name_H-M   'P 1'
#
loop_
_entity.id
_entity.type
_entity.pdbx_description
1 polymer ?
#
loop_
_entity_poly.entity_id
_entity_poly.type
_entity_poly.pdbx_seq_one_letter_code
_entity_poly.pdbx_strand_id
1 'polypeptide(L)'
;MKENIREEEILKIVKEYGEVSRLELAETFGLTSARISKVTKNLLEKKIIIEKSVGESSGGRPPVYLSINNEKFKDILGINLTSNRMLYITLGKINGEIFKKKKIAIDLLSKDEQEDILKVVDDIIGKEISQNPNIGALSIIITGSVDEEKGVSVMSPHYSLKTPKVVEYFERKYNLPVLLENDVRAMALVEKQIGSCRNVKNFVVFNLGEGIGSANCIDKKIYKGHNSMAGEAGHIVINTNSIRKCSCGKRGCLEAESSEMAIIKKITSEIKIGKYSILKDILKEKEFLTIKDILYGVKKRDFLVIQVMTEAMEYIARGLNILISVLDPEKIILVGEIFSSKFLMDTLKFELNKISLDVHSYAIEPTKLGEDLYFYSQ
;
A
#
# COMPACT_ATOMS: atom_id res chain seq x y z
N MET A 1 -10.03 -20.21 -27.68
CA MET A 1 -8.82 -19.46 -28.06
C MET A 1 -9.17 -18.01 -28.23
N LYS A 2 -8.51 -17.07 -27.54
CA LYS A 2 -8.76 -15.62 -27.74
C LYS A 2 -8.24 -15.23 -29.12
N GLU A 3 -9.12 -15.11 -30.09
CA GLU A 3 -8.75 -14.79 -31.47
C GLU A 3 -8.30 -13.34 -31.70
N ASN A 4 -8.57 -12.40 -30.80
CA ASN A 4 -8.17 -11.00 -30.92
C ASN A 4 -7.57 -10.47 -29.64
N ILE A 5 -6.25 -10.23 -29.64
CA ILE A 5 -5.58 -9.45 -28.59
C ILE A 5 -5.86 -7.97 -28.82
N ARG A 6 -6.19 -7.23 -27.74
CA ARG A 6 -6.42 -5.78 -27.76
C ARG A 6 -5.14 -5.02 -27.45
N GLU A 7 -5.02 -3.80 -27.98
CA GLU A 7 -3.92 -2.88 -27.66
C GLU A 7 -3.72 -2.71 -26.15
N GLU A 8 -4.83 -2.64 -25.39
CA GLU A 8 -4.83 -2.50 -23.94
C GLU A 8 -4.15 -3.67 -23.21
N GLU A 9 -4.30 -4.89 -23.71
CA GLU A 9 -3.66 -6.08 -23.12
C GLU A 9 -2.14 -6.03 -23.34
N ILE A 10 -1.69 -5.58 -24.52
CA ILE A 10 -0.26 -5.37 -24.80
C ILE A 10 0.30 -4.25 -23.91
N LEU A 11 -0.39 -3.11 -23.84
CA LEU A 11 0.04 -1.98 -23.03
C LEU A 11 0.17 -2.36 -21.53
N LYS A 12 -0.74 -3.21 -21.04
CA LYS A 12 -0.66 -3.72 -19.69
C LYS A 12 0.63 -4.49 -19.43
N ILE A 13 1.01 -5.39 -20.36
CA ILE A 13 2.26 -6.16 -20.24
C ILE A 13 3.49 -5.25 -20.38
N VAL A 14 3.49 -4.34 -21.36
CA VAL A 14 4.60 -3.36 -21.53
C VAL A 14 4.77 -2.50 -20.28
N LYS A 15 3.66 -2.09 -19.65
CA LYS A 15 3.70 -1.34 -18.38
C LYS A 15 4.20 -2.21 -17.22
N GLU A 16 3.75 -3.46 -17.14
CA GLU A 16 4.10 -4.40 -16.05
C GLU A 16 5.59 -4.76 -16.06
N TYR A 17 6.16 -4.97 -17.25
CA TYR A 17 7.57 -5.39 -17.41
C TYR A 17 8.53 -4.21 -17.64
N GLY A 18 8.02 -3.01 -17.95
CA GLY A 18 8.80 -1.82 -18.27
C GLY A 18 9.39 -1.86 -19.68
N GLU A 19 10.12 -2.91 -20.02
CA GLU A 19 10.67 -3.21 -21.34
C GLU A 19 10.35 -4.66 -21.70
N VAL A 20 9.82 -4.90 -22.90
CA VAL A 20 9.44 -6.25 -23.35
C VAL A 20 9.65 -6.39 -24.87
N SER A 21 10.21 -7.50 -25.31
CA SER A 21 10.36 -7.81 -26.73
C SER A 21 9.06 -8.34 -27.34
N ARG A 22 8.95 -8.26 -28.67
CA ARG A 22 7.81 -8.87 -29.38
C ARG A 22 7.76 -10.39 -29.20
N LEU A 23 8.89 -11.04 -28.98
CA LEU A 23 8.98 -12.47 -28.74
C LEU A 23 8.35 -12.81 -27.37
N GLU A 24 8.76 -12.13 -26.31
CA GLU A 24 8.20 -12.32 -24.97
C GLU A 24 6.69 -12.02 -24.93
N LEU A 25 6.22 -11.00 -25.67
CA LEU A 25 4.78 -10.76 -25.84
C LEU A 25 4.09 -11.93 -26.56
N ALA A 26 4.71 -12.49 -27.59
CA ALA A 26 4.17 -13.63 -28.33
C ALA A 26 4.03 -14.87 -27.43
N GLU A 27 5.05 -15.16 -26.64
CA GLU A 27 5.05 -16.24 -25.64
C GLU A 27 3.98 -16.02 -24.56
N THR A 28 3.91 -14.81 -23.99
CA THR A 28 2.94 -14.46 -22.93
C THR A 28 1.50 -14.66 -23.38
N PHE A 29 1.18 -14.33 -24.64
CA PHE A 29 -0.17 -14.45 -25.18
C PHE A 29 -0.44 -15.76 -25.95
N GLY A 30 0.58 -16.60 -26.15
CA GLY A 30 0.46 -17.81 -26.99
C GLY A 30 0.14 -17.48 -28.44
N LEU A 31 0.71 -16.38 -28.98
CA LEU A 31 0.47 -15.86 -30.32
C LEU A 31 1.74 -15.88 -31.17
N THR A 32 1.59 -15.72 -32.49
CA THR A 32 2.73 -15.59 -33.39
C THR A 32 3.35 -14.19 -33.32
N SER A 33 4.66 -14.07 -33.53
CA SER A 33 5.38 -12.78 -33.58
C SER A 33 4.82 -11.86 -34.66
N ALA A 34 4.31 -12.41 -35.77
CA ALA A 34 3.66 -11.61 -36.83
C ALA A 34 2.38 -10.92 -36.34
N ARG A 35 1.60 -11.59 -35.51
CA ARG A 35 0.37 -11.05 -34.94
C ARG A 35 0.65 -9.97 -33.91
N ILE A 36 1.60 -10.19 -33.00
CA ILE A 36 2.09 -9.18 -32.07
C ILE A 36 2.62 -7.94 -32.83
N SER A 37 3.41 -8.16 -33.90
CA SER A 37 3.93 -7.07 -34.73
C SER A 37 2.83 -6.21 -35.34
N LYS A 38 1.69 -6.81 -35.74
CA LYS A 38 0.55 -6.03 -36.27
C LYS A 38 -0.09 -5.12 -35.23
N VAL A 39 -0.28 -5.60 -33.99
CA VAL A 39 -0.90 -4.81 -32.90
C VAL A 39 0.07 -3.76 -32.38
N THR A 40 1.35 -4.12 -32.17
CA THR A 40 2.38 -3.17 -31.71
C THR A 40 2.69 -2.08 -32.74
N LYS A 41 2.53 -2.37 -34.05
CA LYS A 41 2.70 -1.36 -35.10
C LYS A 41 1.78 -0.16 -34.91
N ASN A 42 0.51 -0.38 -34.62
CA ASN A 42 -0.46 0.69 -34.39
C ASN A 42 -0.09 1.54 -33.15
N LEU A 43 0.37 0.87 -32.06
CA LEU A 43 0.83 1.57 -30.86
C LEU A 43 2.10 2.40 -31.11
N LEU A 44 3.01 1.92 -31.96
CA LEU A 44 4.21 2.65 -32.39
C LEU A 44 3.85 3.84 -33.28
N GLU A 45 2.95 3.66 -34.26
CA GLU A 45 2.46 4.75 -35.13
C GLU A 45 1.78 5.85 -34.31
N LYS A 46 1.00 5.47 -33.30
CA LYS A 46 0.40 6.39 -32.33
C LYS A 46 1.42 6.98 -31.34
N LYS A 47 2.67 6.54 -31.38
CA LYS A 47 3.74 6.91 -30.42
C LYS A 47 3.37 6.65 -28.97
N ILE A 48 2.52 5.67 -28.69
CA ILE A 48 2.15 5.25 -27.32
C ILE A 48 3.28 4.43 -26.71
N ILE A 49 3.88 3.56 -27.53
CA ILE A 49 5.11 2.83 -27.22
C ILE A 49 6.23 3.25 -28.16
N ILE A 50 7.46 3.02 -27.75
CA ILE A 50 8.67 3.24 -28.54
C ILE A 50 9.52 1.98 -28.55
N GLU A 51 10.33 1.83 -29.59
CA GLU A 51 11.43 0.88 -29.62
C GLU A 51 12.61 1.50 -28.87
N LYS A 52 13.01 0.84 -27.77
CA LYS A 52 14.11 1.23 -26.92
C LYS A 52 15.18 0.16 -27.06
N SER A 53 16.44 0.50 -26.96
CA SER A 53 17.64 -0.34 -27.00
C SER A 53 17.56 -1.75 -27.61
N VAL A 54 18.68 -2.16 -28.09
CA VAL A 54 18.94 -3.46 -28.66
C VAL A 54 19.66 -4.27 -27.60
N GLY A 55 19.08 -5.39 -27.16
CA GLY A 55 19.71 -6.28 -26.19
C GLY A 55 21.02 -6.90 -26.72
N GLU A 56 21.81 -7.48 -25.84
CA GLU A 56 23.00 -8.23 -26.23
C GLU A 56 22.63 -9.46 -27.09
N SER A 57 23.36 -9.64 -28.20
CA SER A 57 23.13 -10.74 -29.15
C SER A 57 23.81 -12.01 -28.69
N SER A 58 23.08 -13.08 -28.50
CA SER A 58 23.61 -14.44 -28.29
C SER A 58 23.76 -15.23 -29.58
N GLY A 59 24.00 -14.56 -30.76
CA GLY A 59 24.26 -15.21 -32.05
C GLY A 59 23.19 -14.97 -33.12
N GLY A 60 22.24 -14.03 -32.92
CA GLY A 60 21.23 -13.63 -33.91
C GLY A 60 21.02 -12.09 -33.95
N ARG A 61 20.00 -11.62 -34.68
CA ARG A 61 19.63 -10.20 -34.62
C ARG A 61 19.20 -9.85 -33.21
N PRO A 62 19.81 -8.84 -32.58
CA PRO A 62 19.47 -8.46 -31.21
C PRO A 62 17.97 -8.17 -31.03
N PRO A 63 17.35 -8.55 -29.92
CA PRO A 63 15.94 -8.25 -29.67
C PRO A 63 15.73 -6.75 -29.51
N VAL A 64 14.66 -6.24 -30.12
CA VAL A 64 14.22 -4.86 -29.96
C VAL A 64 13.16 -4.83 -28.87
N TYR A 65 13.44 -4.09 -27.81
CA TYR A 65 12.52 -3.92 -26.68
C TYR A 65 11.54 -2.78 -26.93
N LEU A 66 10.30 -3.00 -26.54
CA LEU A 66 9.21 -2.02 -26.56
C LEU A 66 9.03 -1.48 -25.13
N SER A 67 8.87 -0.18 -25.00
CA SER A 67 8.55 0.50 -23.73
C SER A 67 7.49 1.59 -23.95
N ILE A 68 6.87 2.04 -22.86
CA ILE A 68 5.96 3.19 -22.91
C ILE A 68 6.74 4.44 -23.30
N ASN A 69 6.15 5.26 -24.17
CA ASN A 69 6.73 6.54 -24.57
C ASN A 69 6.41 7.62 -23.52
N ASN A 70 7.30 7.81 -22.58
CA ASN A 70 7.11 8.81 -21.52
C ASN A 70 6.97 10.24 -22.01
N GLU A 71 7.60 10.59 -23.14
CA GLU A 71 7.55 11.95 -23.69
C GLU A 71 6.18 12.33 -24.26
N LYS A 72 5.38 11.30 -24.61
CA LYS A 72 4.02 11.53 -25.11
C LYS A 72 3.03 11.92 -24.01
N PHE A 73 3.28 11.48 -22.80
CA PHE A 73 2.37 11.65 -21.68
C PHE A 73 2.87 12.74 -20.75
N LYS A 74 1.92 13.49 -20.20
CA LYS A 74 2.20 14.45 -19.16
C LYS A 74 2.57 13.75 -17.85
N ASP A 75 3.10 14.52 -16.90
CA ASP A 75 3.50 14.03 -15.59
C ASP A 75 2.27 13.69 -14.73
N ILE A 76 2.46 12.79 -13.79
CA ILE A 76 1.45 12.39 -12.82
C ILE A 76 1.84 12.99 -11.48
N LEU A 77 0.92 13.73 -10.86
CA LEU A 77 1.03 14.15 -9.47
C LEU A 77 0.35 13.11 -8.58
N GLY A 78 1.15 12.46 -7.76
CA GLY A 78 0.69 11.50 -6.77
C GLY A 78 0.62 12.11 -5.37
N ILE A 79 -0.46 11.81 -4.65
CA ILE A 79 -0.68 12.19 -3.25
C ILE A 79 -1.17 10.98 -2.48
N ASN A 80 -0.43 10.59 -1.45
CA ASN A 80 -0.76 9.44 -0.63
C ASN A 80 -0.93 9.86 0.84
N LEU A 81 -2.15 9.73 1.33
CA LEU A 81 -2.55 9.91 2.72
C LEU A 81 -2.47 8.57 3.43
N THR A 82 -1.35 8.28 4.06
CA THR A 82 -1.12 6.99 4.70
C THR A 82 -1.67 6.92 6.12
N SER A 83 -1.82 5.70 6.61
CA SER A 83 -2.19 5.39 7.99
C SER A 83 -1.08 5.69 9.03
N ASN A 84 0.08 6.22 8.61
CA ASN A 84 1.18 6.60 9.52
C ASN A 84 1.26 8.12 9.75
N ARG A 85 0.17 8.86 9.49
CA ARG A 85 0.05 10.32 9.62
C ARG A 85 1.06 11.11 8.78
N MET A 86 1.45 10.54 7.68
CA MET A 86 2.32 11.20 6.70
C MET A 86 1.57 11.40 5.39
N LEU A 87 1.80 12.53 4.77
CA LEU A 87 1.38 12.84 3.42
C LEU A 87 2.60 12.71 2.51
N TYR A 88 2.53 11.79 1.56
CA TYR A 88 3.57 11.61 0.55
C TYR A 88 3.12 12.23 -0.78
N ILE A 89 4.00 12.98 -1.41
CA ILE A 89 3.75 13.72 -2.64
C ILE A 89 4.83 13.33 -3.63
N THR A 90 4.44 12.97 -4.84
CA THR A 90 5.37 12.62 -5.91
C THR A 90 5.02 13.31 -7.21
N LEU A 91 6.04 13.55 -8.03
CA LEU A 91 5.87 13.78 -9.46
C LEU A 91 6.61 12.67 -10.20
N GLY A 92 5.92 12.03 -11.11
CA GLY A 92 6.43 10.88 -11.85
C GLY A 92 5.92 10.79 -13.26
N LYS A 93 6.46 9.85 -13.99
CA LYS A 93 6.08 9.49 -15.36
C LYS A 93 5.15 8.29 -15.37
N ILE A 94 4.45 8.10 -16.46
CA ILE A 94 3.51 6.97 -16.63
C ILE A 94 4.20 5.59 -16.54
N ASN A 95 5.52 5.52 -16.75
CA ASN A 95 6.30 4.29 -16.58
C ASN A 95 6.67 3.98 -15.13
N GLY A 96 6.27 4.82 -14.17
CA GLY A 96 6.59 4.67 -12.75
C GLY A 96 7.88 5.33 -12.29
N GLU A 97 8.61 6.01 -13.18
CA GLU A 97 9.78 6.82 -12.80
C GLU A 97 9.33 8.02 -11.96
N ILE A 98 9.85 8.16 -10.74
CA ILE A 98 9.58 9.28 -9.84
C ILE A 98 10.79 10.20 -9.83
N PHE A 99 10.61 11.47 -10.19
CA PHE A 99 11.67 12.47 -10.23
C PHE A 99 11.56 13.54 -9.14
N LYS A 100 10.44 13.60 -8.40
CA LYS A 100 10.28 14.46 -7.22
C LYS A 100 9.56 13.70 -6.13
N LYS A 101 10.10 13.72 -4.91
CA LYS A 101 9.53 13.13 -3.70
C LYS A 101 9.48 14.19 -2.60
N LYS A 102 8.37 14.29 -1.89
CA LYS A 102 8.20 15.13 -0.70
C LYS A 102 7.32 14.42 0.30
N LYS A 103 7.59 14.61 1.59
CA LYS A 103 6.70 14.15 2.68
C LYS A 103 6.41 15.27 3.66
N ILE A 104 5.21 15.24 4.23
CA ILE A 104 4.73 16.21 5.22
C ILE A 104 4.09 15.41 6.36
N ALA A 105 4.48 15.71 7.60
CA ALA A 105 3.82 15.12 8.76
C ALA A 105 2.46 15.80 8.98
N ILE A 106 1.40 15.03 9.11
CA ILE A 106 0.03 15.56 9.28
C ILE A 106 -0.15 16.24 10.66
N ASP A 107 0.63 15.82 11.65
CA ASP A 107 0.62 16.45 12.97
C ASP A 107 1.11 17.92 12.97
N LEU A 108 1.79 18.33 11.90
CA LEU A 108 2.21 19.71 11.69
C LEU A 108 1.11 20.59 11.08
N LEU A 109 -0.03 19.99 10.70
CA LEU A 109 -1.18 20.72 10.17
C LEU A 109 -1.97 21.36 11.33
N SER A 110 -2.60 22.50 11.05
CA SER A 110 -3.52 23.16 11.98
C SER A 110 -4.75 22.28 12.26
N LYS A 111 -5.49 22.59 13.34
CA LYS A 111 -6.73 21.85 13.65
C LYS A 111 -7.76 21.94 12.51
N ASP A 112 -7.90 23.10 11.89
CA ASP A 112 -8.83 23.31 10.77
C ASP A 112 -8.45 22.48 9.53
N GLU A 113 -7.13 22.33 9.28
CA GLU A 113 -6.62 21.47 8.19
C GLU A 113 -6.86 19.98 8.47
N GLN A 114 -6.76 19.55 9.74
CA GLN A 114 -7.08 18.18 10.14
C GLN A 114 -8.59 17.88 10.08
N GLU A 115 -9.46 18.90 10.21
CA GLU A 115 -10.91 18.77 10.07
C GLU A 115 -11.37 18.53 8.62
N ASP A 116 -10.57 18.93 7.62
CA ASP A 116 -10.84 18.68 6.21
C ASP A 116 -9.56 18.42 5.43
N ILE A 117 -9.09 17.18 5.49
CA ILE A 117 -7.83 16.80 4.84
C ILE A 117 -7.87 16.98 3.30
N LEU A 118 -9.04 16.93 2.67
CA LEU A 118 -9.14 17.18 1.23
C LEU A 118 -8.82 18.63 0.87
N LYS A 119 -9.05 19.58 1.77
CA LYS A 119 -8.64 20.96 1.55
C LYS A 119 -7.12 21.11 1.52
N VAL A 120 -6.41 20.39 2.41
CA VAL A 120 -4.95 20.34 2.38
C VAL A 120 -4.42 19.71 1.08
N VAL A 121 -5.04 18.61 0.67
CA VAL A 121 -4.72 17.95 -0.62
C VAL A 121 -4.96 18.92 -1.76
N ASP A 122 -6.05 19.64 -1.76
CA ASP A 122 -6.43 20.63 -2.76
C ASP A 122 -5.40 21.78 -2.87
N ASP A 123 -4.99 22.34 -1.75
CA ASP A 123 -3.97 23.41 -1.72
C ASP A 123 -2.62 22.91 -2.25
N ILE A 124 -2.25 21.67 -1.94
CA ILE A 124 -1.04 21.03 -2.46
C ILE A 124 -1.15 20.84 -3.97
N ILE A 125 -2.26 20.29 -4.47
CA ILE A 125 -2.50 20.11 -5.90
C ILE A 125 -2.41 21.43 -6.64
N GLY A 126 -3.10 22.47 -6.16
CA GLY A 126 -3.08 23.80 -6.78
C GLY A 126 -1.66 24.39 -6.86
N LYS A 127 -0.88 24.25 -5.79
CA LYS A 127 0.51 24.69 -5.73
C LYS A 127 1.40 23.92 -6.71
N GLU A 128 1.30 22.58 -6.72
CA GLU A 128 2.13 21.75 -7.60
C GLU A 128 1.79 21.98 -9.08
N ILE A 129 0.50 22.11 -9.45
CA ILE A 129 0.09 22.43 -10.84
C ILE A 129 0.61 23.78 -11.27
N SER A 130 0.57 24.80 -10.40
CA SER A 130 1.07 26.14 -10.72
C SER A 130 2.57 26.17 -11.01
N GLN A 131 3.33 25.30 -10.33
CA GLN A 131 4.78 25.19 -10.48
C GLN A 131 5.19 24.24 -11.62
N ASN A 132 4.33 23.28 -11.97
CA ASN A 132 4.60 22.23 -12.96
C ASN A 132 3.43 22.11 -13.96
N PRO A 133 3.38 22.97 -15.00
CA PRO A 133 2.27 22.98 -15.98
C PRO A 133 2.17 21.69 -16.80
N ASN A 134 3.20 20.84 -16.75
CA ASN A 134 3.21 19.56 -17.44
C ASN A 134 2.41 18.46 -16.70
N ILE A 135 1.86 18.72 -15.52
CA ILE A 135 0.99 17.77 -14.82
C ILE A 135 -0.26 17.54 -15.68
N GLY A 136 -0.57 16.27 -15.93
CA GLY A 136 -1.69 15.86 -16.79
C GLY A 136 -2.63 14.85 -16.16
N ALA A 137 -2.30 14.32 -14.96
CA ALA A 137 -3.16 13.41 -14.20
C ALA A 137 -2.87 13.52 -12.71
N LEU A 138 -3.86 13.16 -11.89
CA LEU A 138 -3.74 13.07 -10.43
C LEU A 138 -3.92 11.61 -9.99
N SER A 139 -3.10 11.16 -9.05
CA SER A 139 -3.29 9.91 -8.33
C SER A 139 -3.44 10.22 -6.85
N ILE A 140 -4.58 9.87 -6.26
CA ILE A 140 -4.91 10.15 -4.87
C ILE A 140 -5.11 8.83 -4.15
N ILE A 141 -4.28 8.59 -3.15
CA ILE A 141 -4.32 7.40 -2.31
C ILE A 141 -4.79 7.81 -0.92
N ILE A 142 -5.81 7.13 -0.42
CA ILE A 142 -6.37 7.41 0.91
C ILE A 142 -6.53 6.15 1.73
N THR A 143 -6.54 6.32 3.05
CA THR A 143 -6.86 5.23 3.99
C THR A 143 -8.35 4.96 4.03
N GLY A 144 -8.73 3.73 4.41
CA GLY A 144 -10.12 3.30 4.51
C GLY A 144 -10.67 2.74 3.19
N SER A 145 -11.97 2.46 3.16
CA SER A 145 -12.58 1.81 2.01
C SER A 145 -12.84 2.78 0.87
N VAL A 146 -12.45 2.41 -0.33
CA VAL A 146 -12.59 3.19 -1.57
C VAL A 146 -13.32 2.37 -2.63
N ASP A 147 -14.35 2.95 -3.23
CA ASP A 147 -14.97 2.48 -4.47
C ASP A 147 -14.35 3.29 -5.63
N GLU A 148 -13.36 2.71 -6.28
CA GLU A 148 -12.60 3.39 -7.33
C GLU A 148 -13.42 3.57 -8.61
N GLU A 149 -14.36 2.65 -8.91
CA GLU A 149 -15.21 2.76 -10.10
C GLU A 149 -16.15 3.97 -9.99
N LYS A 150 -16.64 4.25 -8.78
CA LYS A 150 -17.45 5.43 -8.50
C LYS A 150 -16.63 6.67 -8.11
N GLY A 151 -15.32 6.49 -7.85
CA GLY A 151 -14.44 7.57 -7.42
C GLY A 151 -14.79 8.15 -6.05
N VAL A 152 -15.25 7.30 -5.12
CA VAL A 152 -15.74 7.74 -3.81
C VAL A 152 -15.01 7.05 -2.66
N SER A 153 -14.82 7.81 -1.57
CA SER A 153 -14.47 7.24 -0.27
C SER A 153 -15.74 6.70 0.39
N VAL A 154 -15.77 5.40 0.63
CA VAL A 154 -16.90 4.71 1.27
C VAL A 154 -16.84 4.89 2.78
N MET A 155 -15.65 4.76 3.35
CA MET A 155 -15.36 4.93 4.77
C MET A 155 -13.95 5.47 4.96
N SER A 156 -13.79 6.52 5.74
CA SER A 156 -12.51 7.11 6.11
C SER A 156 -12.38 7.20 7.62
N PRO A 157 -11.74 6.21 8.29
CA PRO A 157 -11.70 6.17 9.76
C PRO A 157 -10.70 7.15 10.37
N HIS A 158 -9.70 7.60 9.62
CA HIS A 158 -8.58 8.40 10.13
C HIS A 158 -8.68 9.88 9.79
N TYR A 159 -9.42 10.24 8.74
CA TYR A 159 -9.54 11.62 8.27
C TYR A 159 -11.00 11.99 8.05
N SER A 160 -11.34 13.23 8.42
CA SER A 160 -12.63 13.81 8.04
C SER A 160 -12.61 14.16 6.55
N LEU A 161 -13.57 13.63 5.81
CA LEU A 161 -13.79 13.96 4.40
C LEU A 161 -15.16 14.62 4.28
N LYS A 162 -15.19 15.92 3.99
CA LYS A 162 -16.46 16.65 3.79
C LYS A 162 -17.21 16.22 2.54
N THR A 163 -16.50 15.70 1.54
CA THR A 163 -17.10 15.09 0.38
C THR A 163 -16.58 13.68 0.15
N PRO A 164 -17.47 12.66 0.03
CA PRO A 164 -17.06 11.32 -0.34
C PRO A 164 -16.70 11.20 -1.84
N LYS A 165 -17.16 12.12 -2.70
CA LYS A 165 -16.95 12.13 -4.15
C LYS A 165 -15.62 12.76 -4.53
N VAL A 166 -14.53 12.10 -4.16
CA VAL A 166 -13.17 12.63 -4.28
C VAL A 166 -12.78 12.87 -5.73
N VAL A 167 -13.04 11.90 -6.62
CA VAL A 167 -12.72 12.01 -8.05
C VAL A 167 -13.49 13.16 -8.69
N GLU A 168 -14.81 13.18 -8.53
CA GLU A 168 -15.68 14.22 -9.11
C GLU A 168 -15.24 15.64 -8.67
N TYR A 169 -14.85 15.78 -7.39
CA TYR A 169 -14.41 17.06 -6.85
C TYR A 169 -13.15 17.58 -7.55
N PHE A 170 -12.10 16.75 -7.64
CA PHE A 170 -10.83 17.17 -8.21
C PHE A 170 -10.85 17.25 -9.75
N GLU A 171 -11.57 16.34 -10.43
CA GLU A 171 -11.75 16.40 -11.88
C GLU A 171 -12.44 17.71 -12.33
N ARG A 172 -13.51 18.09 -11.65
CA ARG A 172 -14.21 19.36 -11.94
C ARG A 172 -13.34 20.57 -11.70
N LYS A 173 -12.51 20.55 -10.64
CA LYS A 173 -11.71 21.71 -10.26
C LYS A 173 -10.51 21.91 -11.16
N TYR A 174 -9.79 20.85 -11.51
CA TYR A 174 -8.53 20.91 -12.22
C TYR A 174 -8.61 20.51 -13.69
N ASN A 175 -9.74 19.99 -14.13
CA ASN A 175 -9.93 19.45 -15.49
C ASN A 175 -8.85 18.44 -15.88
N LEU A 176 -8.47 17.57 -14.94
CA LEU A 176 -7.49 16.50 -15.08
C LEU A 176 -8.11 15.16 -14.69
N PRO A 177 -7.74 14.05 -15.35
CA PRO A 177 -8.15 12.74 -14.89
C PRO A 177 -7.60 12.45 -13.50
N VAL A 178 -8.43 11.85 -12.65
CA VAL A 178 -8.11 11.53 -11.25
C VAL A 178 -8.29 10.04 -11.01
N LEU A 179 -7.26 9.40 -10.48
CA LEU A 179 -7.31 8.03 -9.98
C LEU A 179 -7.40 8.08 -8.45
N LEU A 180 -8.30 7.30 -7.88
CA LEU A 180 -8.46 7.14 -6.43
C LEU A 180 -8.26 5.68 -6.07
N GLU A 181 -7.42 5.39 -5.06
CA GLU A 181 -7.22 4.02 -4.58
C GLU A 181 -7.04 3.99 -3.05
N ASN A 182 -7.26 2.82 -2.45
CA ASN A 182 -6.96 2.55 -1.05
C ASN A 182 -5.45 2.36 -0.85
N ASP A 183 -4.91 2.82 0.27
CA ASP A 183 -3.48 2.79 0.59
C ASP A 183 -2.89 1.37 0.60
N VAL A 184 -3.55 0.40 1.23
CA VAL A 184 -3.01 -0.97 1.31
C VAL A 184 -3.12 -1.70 -0.04
N ARG A 185 -4.18 -1.43 -0.82
CA ARG A 185 -4.28 -1.96 -2.18
C ARG A 185 -3.21 -1.36 -3.10
N ALA A 186 -2.94 -0.08 -2.95
CA ALA A 186 -1.84 0.58 -3.67
C ALA A 186 -0.48 -0.02 -3.29
N MET A 187 -0.21 -0.28 -2.00
CA MET A 187 0.98 -1.01 -1.56
C MET A 187 1.10 -2.41 -2.20
N ALA A 188 -0.02 -3.14 -2.29
CA ALA A 188 -0.03 -4.45 -2.94
C ALA A 188 0.26 -4.38 -4.44
N LEU A 189 -0.19 -3.32 -5.13
CA LEU A 189 0.18 -3.08 -6.52
C LEU A 189 1.68 -2.84 -6.68
N VAL A 190 2.30 -2.08 -5.78
CA VAL A 190 3.75 -1.83 -5.79
C VAL A 190 4.53 -3.12 -5.52
N GLU A 191 4.15 -3.91 -4.51
CA GLU A 191 4.79 -5.20 -4.22
C GLU A 191 4.71 -6.16 -5.40
N LYS A 192 3.60 -6.12 -6.14
CA LYS A 192 3.41 -6.89 -7.35
C LYS A 192 4.26 -6.40 -8.53
N GLN A 193 4.49 -5.10 -8.67
CA GLN A 193 5.18 -4.51 -9.82
C GLN A 193 6.71 -4.50 -9.63
N ILE A 194 7.19 -4.04 -8.50
CA ILE A 194 8.61 -3.81 -8.23
C ILE A 194 9.12 -4.48 -6.95
N GLY A 195 8.22 -4.98 -6.10
CA GLY A 195 8.57 -5.59 -4.81
C GLY A 195 8.78 -7.09 -4.87
N SER A 196 8.59 -7.73 -3.72
CA SER A 196 8.84 -9.16 -3.51
C SER A 196 7.79 -10.08 -4.14
N CYS A 197 6.69 -9.52 -4.70
CA CYS A 197 5.57 -10.31 -5.24
C CYS A 197 5.45 -10.29 -6.76
N ARG A 198 6.49 -9.86 -7.52
CA ARG A 198 6.45 -9.79 -9.00
C ARG A 198 6.02 -11.09 -9.69
N ASN A 199 6.48 -12.22 -9.18
CA ASN A 199 6.21 -13.55 -9.76
C ASN A 199 5.24 -14.39 -8.92
N VAL A 200 4.62 -13.78 -7.89
CA VAL A 200 3.69 -14.45 -6.98
C VAL A 200 2.26 -14.26 -7.49
N LYS A 201 1.46 -15.33 -7.52
CA LYS A 201 0.07 -15.27 -7.99
C LYS A 201 -0.89 -14.88 -6.87
N ASN A 202 -0.69 -15.48 -5.70
CA ASN A 202 -1.57 -15.33 -4.55
C ASN A 202 -0.75 -14.81 -3.37
N PHE A 203 -1.00 -13.58 -2.95
CA PHE A 203 -0.31 -13.00 -1.81
C PHE A 203 -1.21 -12.04 -1.04
N VAL A 204 -0.82 -11.76 0.17
CA VAL A 204 -1.45 -10.77 1.04
C VAL A 204 -0.42 -9.71 1.41
N VAL A 205 -0.79 -8.45 1.32
CA VAL A 205 -0.11 -7.36 2.03
C VAL A 205 -0.89 -7.06 3.28
N PHE A 206 -0.23 -7.15 4.42
CA PHE A 206 -0.80 -6.83 5.74
C PHE A 206 -0.09 -5.59 6.28
N ASN A 207 -0.83 -4.49 6.37
CA ASN A 207 -0.32 -3.21 6.86
C ASN A 207 -0.74 -3.00 8.31
N LEU A 208 0.24 -2.68 9.15
CA LEU A 208 0.06 -2.29 10.54
C LEU A 208 0.68 -0.91 10.76
N GLY A 209 -0.18 0.07 10.95
CA GLY A 209 0.12 1.46 11.28
C GLY A 209 -0.82 1.94 12.38
N GLU A 210 -1.32 3.17 12.30
CA GLU A 210 -2.36 3.66 13.23
C GLU A 210 -3.61 2.79 13.21
N GLY A 211 -3.96 2.26 12.03
CA GLY A 211 -4.94 1.20 11.81
C GLY A 211 -4.31 -0.09 11.31
N ILE A 212 -5.15 -1.08 11.02
CA ILE A 212 -4.75 -2.35 10.40
C ILE A 212 -5.61 -2.60 9.17
N GLY A 213 -4.94 -2.84 8.04
CA GLY A 213 -5.59 -3.22 6.79
C GLY A 213 -4.87 -4.37 6.10
N SER A 214 -5.53 -4.99 5.14
CA SER A 214 -4.88 -5.93 4.22
C SER A 214 -5.33 -5.70 2.78
N ALA A 215 -4.51 -6.16 1.84
CA ALA A 215 -4.88 -6.26 0.44
C ALA A 215 -4.56 -7.67 -0.05
N ASN A 216 -5.53 -8.28 -0.70
CA ASN A 216 -5.47 -9.66 -1.13
C ASN A 216 -5.28 -9.73 -2.64
N CYS A 217 -4.22 -10.36 -3.11
CA CYS A 217 -4.00 -10.65 -4.51
C CYS A 217 -4.32 -12.12 -4.78
N ILE A 218 -5.23 -12.39 -5.70
CA ILE A 218 -5.65 -13.73 -6.11
C ILE A 218 -5.49 -13.82 -7.62
N ASP A 219 -4.79 -14.83 -8.11
CA ASP A 219 -4.48 -15.02 -9.53
C ASP A 219 -3.91 -13.74 -10.18
N LYS A 220 -2.94 -13.11 -9.52
CA LYS A 220 -2.31 -11.85 -9.94
C LYS A 220 -3.26 -10.64 -10.02
N LYS A 221 -4.45 -10.70 -9.43
CA LYS A 221 -5.41 -9.58 -9.37
C LYS A 221 -5.68 -9.20 -7.94
N ILE A 222 -5.69 -7.89 -7.66
CA ILE A 222 -6.13 -7.40 -6.35
C ILE A 222 -7.64 -7.66 -6.22
N TYR A 223 -8.00 -8.40 -5.19
CA TYR A 223 -9.38 -8.73 -4.89
C TYR A 223 -10.02 -7.62 -4.04
N LYS A 224 -11.02 -6.97 -4.58
CA LYS A 224 -11.69 -5.82 -3.96
C LYS A 224 -12.97 -6.20 -3.21
N GLY A 225 -13.54 -7.36 -3.53
CA GLY A 225 -14.85 -7.78 -3.04
C GLY A 225 -16.01 -7.07 -3.76
N HIS A 226 -17.24 -7.42 -3.40
CA HIS A 226 -18.44 -6.86 -4.02
C HIS A 226 -18.65 -5.36 -3.71
N ASN A 227 -18.36 -4.95 -2.48
CA ASN A 227 -18.55 -3.57 -2.00
C ASN A 227 -17.24 -2.83 -1.78
N SER A 228 -16.14 -3.24 -2.43
CA SER A 228 -14.79 -2.69 -2.24
C SER A 228 -14.28 -2.76 -0.80
N MET A 229 -14.80 -3.71 0.02
CA MET A 229 -14.44 -3.87 1.43
C MET A 229 -13.58 -5.11 1.71
N ALA A 230 -13.11 -5.83 0.68
CA ALA A 230 -12.18 -6.92 0.90
C ALA A 230 -10.85 -6.35 1.42
N GLY A 231 -10.30 -7.00 2.45
CA GLY A 231 -9.07 -6.55 3.08
C GLY A 231 -9.24 -5.75 4.38
N GLU A 232 -10.47 -5.54 4.84
CA GLU A 232 -10.76 -4.89 6.13
C GLU A 232 -10.41 -5.81 7.33
N ALA A 233 -9.20 -6.41 7.31
CA ALA A 233 -8.74 -7.39 8.30
C ALA A 233 -8.65 -6.79 9.71
N GLY A 234 -8.38 -5.50 9.83
CA GLY A 234 -8.35 -4.79 11.12
C GLY A 234 -9.69 -4.85 11.87
N HIS A 235 -10.79 -5.05 11.15
CA HIS A 235 -12.13 -5.10 11.74
C HIS A 235 -12.66 -6.51 12.03
N ILE A 236 -11.82 -7.54 11.85
CA ILE A 236 -12.12 -8.88 12.31
C ILE A 236 -12.14 -8.87 13.85
N VAL A 237 -13.25 -9.36 14.44
CA VAL A 237 -13.36 -9.49 15.89
C VAL A 237 -12.55 -10.71 16.34
N ILE A 238 -11.43 -10.47 17.02
CA ILE A 238 -10.49 -11.52 17.49
C ILE A 238 -10.50 -11.69 19.00
N ASN A 239 -11.11 -10.75 19.74
CA ASN A 239 -11.25 -10.76 21.17
C ASN A 239 -12.69 -10.40 21.57
N THR A 240 -13.54 -11.41 21.70
CA THR A 240 -14.98 -11.22 22.02
C THR A 240 -15.23 -10.68 23.43
N ASN A 241 -14.26 -10.80 24.34
CA ASN A 241 -14.34 -10.32 25.72
C ASN A 241 -13.78 -8.90 25.89
N SER A 242 -13.29 -8.30 24.82
CA SER A 242 -12.69 -6.97 24.90
C SER A 242 -13.72 -5.87 25.13
N ILE A 243 -13.34 -4.91 25.97
CA ILE A 243 -14.10 -3.67 26.17
C ILE A 243 -13.62 -2.53 25.26
N ARG A 244 -12.52 -2.74 24.51
CA ARG A 244 -11.91 -1.72 23.64
C ARG A 244 -12.78 -1.46 22.43
N LYS A 245 -13.17 -0.19 22.25
CA LYS A 245 -13.93 0.24 21.08
C LYS A 245 -12.99 0.44 19.88
N CYS A 246 -13.41 -0.07 18.73
CA CYS A 246 -12.79 0.18 17.43
C CYS A 246 -13.41 1.44 16.80
N SER A 247 -12.68 2.06 15.87
CA SER A 247 -13.16 3.15 15.01
C SER A 247 -14.45 2.81 14.26
N CYS A 248 -14.64 1.52 13.89
CA CYS A 248 -15.86 1.02 13.24
C CYS A 248 -17.09 0.90 14.17
N GLY A 249 -16.99 1.29 15.44
CA GLY A 249 -18.06 1.23 16.45
C GLY A 249 -18.20 -0.10 17.17
N LYS A 250 -17.56 -1.19 16.72
CA LYS A 250 -17.55 -2.51 17.36
C LYS A 250 -16.50 -2.60 18.46
N ARG A 251 -16.42 -3.76 19.13
CA ARG A 251 -15.40 -4.06 20.14
C ARG A 251 -14.61 -5.31 19.77
N GLY A 252 -13.37 -5.41 20.25
CA GLY A 252 -12.53 -6.57 20.08
C GLY A 252 -12.03 -6.82 18.67
N CYS A 253 -12.08 -5.81 17.80
CA CYS A 253 -11.47 -5.84 16.49
C CYS A 253 -9.94 -5.94 16.60
N LEU A 254 -9.29 -6.60 15.66
CA LEU A 254 -7.84 -6.73 15.58
C LEU A 254 -7.14 -5.36 15.69
N GLU A 255 -7.65 -4.35 15.00
CA GLU A 255 -7.15 -2.98 15.06
C GLU A 255 -7.21 -2.39 16.48
N ALA A 256 -8.34 -2.56 17.18
CA ALA A 256 -8.51 -2.05 18.52
C ALA A 256 -7.61 -2.75 19.57
N GLU A 257 -7.15 -3.96 19.26
CA GLU A 257 -6.29 -4.75 20.13
C GLU A 257 -4.79 -4.55 19.85
N SER A 258 -4.40 -4.37 18.58
CA SER A 258 -2.99 -4.52 18.19
C SER A 258 -2.48 -3.51 17.15
N SER A 259 -3.23 -2.47 16.78
CA SER A 259 -2.68 -1.37 15.99
C SER A 259 -1.61 -0.59 16.77
N GLU A 260 -0.77 0.18 16.08
CA GLU A 260 0.21 1.06 16.76
C GLU A 260 -0.45 1.96 17.79
N MET A 261 -1.59 2.56 17.45
CA MET A 261 -2.34 3.42 18.37
C MET A 261 -2.89 2.63 19.58
N ALA A 262 -3.35 1.40 19.38
CA ALA A 262 -3.82 0.55 20.46
C ALA A 262 -2.68 0.18 21.43
N ILE A 263 -1.51 -0.18 20.88
CA ILE A 263 -0.29 -0.49 21.63
C ILE A 263 0.17 0.72 22.45
N ILE A 264 0.31 1.89 21.78
CA ILE A 264 0.75 3.13 22.43
C ILE A 264 -0.20 3.53 23.56
N LYS A 265 -1.52 3.51 23.29
CA LYS A 265 -2.54 3.83 24.32
C LYS A 265 -2.46 2.88 25.50
N LYS A 266 -2.27 1.58 25.27
CA LYS A 266 -2.16 0.59 26.33
C LYS A 266 -0.93 0.85 27.20
N ILE A 267 0.26 0.97 26.62
CA ILE A 267 1.50 1.24 27.35
C ILE A 267 1.40 2.56 28.12
N THR A 268 0.89 3.62 27.48
CA THR A 268 0.69 4.92 28.13
C THR A 268 -0.24 4.82 29.33
N SER A 269 -1.36 4.10 29.23
CA SER A 269 -2.30 3.92 30.33
C SER A 269 -1.69 3.14 31.48
N GLU A 270 -0.94 2.08 31.19
CA GLU A 270 -0.26 1.26 32.20
C GLU A 270 0.82 2.05 32.98
N ILE A 271 1.56 2.92 32.28
CA ILE A 271 2.51 3.84 32.93
C ILE A 271 1.78 4.84 33.83
N LYS A 272 0.64 5.40 33.38
CA LYS A 272 -0.15 6.39 34.16
C LYS A 272 -0.73 5.80 35.44
N ILE A 273 -1.09 4.53 35.45
CA ILE A 273 -1.57 3.83 36.67
C ILE A 273 -0.43 3.32 37.54
N GLY A 274 0.84 3.65 37.24
CA GLY A 274 1.99 3.43 38.13
C GLY A 274 2.86 2.22 37.77
N LYS A 275 2.60 1.51 36.68
CA LYS A 275 3.53 0.44 36.26
C LYS A 275 4.87 1.03 35.85
N TYR A 276 5.94 0.35 36.24
CA TYR A 276 7.30 0.74 35.87
C TYR A 276 7.56 0.50 34.38
N SER A 277 8.14 1.50 33.75
CA SER A 277 8.69 1.42 32.40
C SER A 277 9.76 2.50 32.21
N ILE A 278 10.81 2.20 31.45
CA ILE A 278 11.82 3.18 31.04
C ILE A 278 11.22 4.28 30.16
N LEU A 279 10.04 4.06 29.56
CA LEU A 279 9.35 5.03 28.72
C LEU A 279 8.65 6.13 29.53
N LYS A 280 8.63 6.02 30.87
CA LYS A 280 7.97 7.00 31.76
C LYS A 280 8.57 8.39 31.62
N ASP A 281 9.88 8.49 31.52
CA ASP A 281 10.55 9.78 31.40
C ASP A 281 10.37 10.38 29.99
N ILE A 282 10.41 9.55 28.95
CA ILE A 282 10.07 9.98 27.59
C ILE A 282 8.64 10.50 27.52
N LEU A 283 7.69 9.83 28.16
CA LEU A 283 6.30 10.26 28.19
C LEU A 283 6.11 11.59 28.93
N LYS A 284 6.90 11.87 29.99
CA LYS A 284 6.86 13.16 30.69
C LYS A 284 7.40 14.31 29.82
N GLU A 285 8.47 14.07 29.07
CA GLU A 285 9.10 15.08 28.24
C GLU A 285 8.30 15.42 26.97
N LYS A 286 7.74 14.39 26.31
CA LYS A 286 7.06 14.53 25.01
C LYS A 286 5.54 14.63 25.11
N GLU A 287 4.95 14.35 26.28
CA GLU A 287 3.50 14.23 26.54
C GLU A 287 2.84 13.03 25.81
N PHE A 288 3.46 12.46 24.78
CA PHE A 288 2.98 11.29 24.04
C PHE A 288 4.15 10.35 23.65
N LEU A 289 3.83 9.08 23.44
CA LEU A 289 4.75 8.08 22.93
C LEU A 289 4.49 7.84 21.44
N THR A 290 5.56 7.50 20.72
CA THR A 290 5.53 7.08 19.32
C THR A 290 5.86 5.59 19.20
N ILE A 291 5.61 4.98 18.05
CA ILE A 291 6.02 3.59 17.81
C ILE A 291 7.54 3.40 17.91
N LYS A 292 8.33 4.42 17.59
CA LYS A 292 9.79 4.41 17.75
C LYS A 292 10.20 4.33 19.21
N ASP A 293 9.49 5.00 20.12
CA ASP A 293 9.71 4.91 21.56
C ASP A 293 9.37 3.49 22.06
N ILE A 294 8.29 2.88 21.53
CA ILE A 294 7.94 1.49 21.85
C ILE A 294 9.05 0.53 21.38
N LEU A 295 9.54 0.68 20.15
CA LEU A 295 10.65 -0.14 19.64
C LEU A 295 11.94 0.08 20.42
N TYR A 296 12.20 1.28 20.93
CA TYR A 296 13.27 1.53 21.88
C TYR A 296 13.08 0.73 23.17
N GLY A 297 11.86 0.70 23.74
CA GLY A 297 11.52 -0.13 24.89
C GLY A 297 11.73 -1.63 24.63
N VAL A 298 11.33 -2.13 23.46
CA VAL A 298 11.62 -3.51 23.02
C VAL A 298 13.12 -3.78 23.01
N LYS A 299 13.91 -2.90 22.39
CA LYS A 299 15.38 -3.02 22.33
C LYS A 299 16.02 -3.03 23.71
N LYS A 300 15.49 -2.26 24.64
CA LYS A 300 15.96 -2.20 26.04
C LYS A 300 15.38 -3.31 26.93
N ARG A 301 14.56 -4.20 26.38
CA ARG A 301 13.88 -5.28 27.10
C ARG A 301 13.05 -4.78 28.28
N ASP A 302 12.37 -3.65 28.09
CA ASP A 302 11.43 -3.14 29.09
C ASP A 302 10.30 -4.14 29.31
N PHE A 303 10.09 -4.53 30.57
CA PHE A 303 9.15 -5.60 30.89
C PHE A 303 7.71 -5.28 30.46
N LEU A 304 7.24 -4.06 30.74
CA LEU A 304 5.89 -3.63 30.36
C LEU A 304 5.74 -3.63 28.84
N VAL A 305 6.73 -3.08 28.14
CA VAL A 305 6.69 -2.99 26.66
C VAL A 305 6.71 -4.39 26.05
N ILE A 306 7.59 -5.29 26.52
CA ILE A 306 7.65 -6.68 26.04
C ILE A 306 6.32 -7.39 26.27
N GLN A 307 5.72 -7.25 27.45
CA GLN A 307 4.43 -7.86 27.77
C GLN A 307 3.33 -7.40 26.79
N VAL A 308 3.20 -6.10 26.58
CA VAL A 308 2.18 -5.53 25.68
C VAL A 308 2.43 -5.93 24.22
N MET A 309 3.69 -5.90 23.79
CA MET A 309 4.05 -6.28 22.43
C MET A 309 3.84 -7.77 22.17
N THR A 310 4.13 -8.64 23.12
CA THR A 310 3.87 -10.09 22.97
C THR A 310 2.37 -10.36 22.81
N GLU A 311 1.53 -9.71 23.62
CA GLU A 311 0.07 -9.81 23.48
C GLU A 311 -0.41 -9.29 22.12
N ALA A 312 0.16 -8.16 21.66
CA ALA A 312 -0.17 -7.63 20.32
C ALA A 312 0.22 -8.61 19.21
N MET A 313 1.41 -9.26 19.29
CA MET A 313 1.82 -10.29 18.33
C MET A 313 0.90 -11.51 18.35
N GLU A 314 0.38 -11.90 19.49
CA GLU A 314 -0.62 -12.98 19.61
C GLU A 314 -1.92 -12.64 18.85
N TYR A 315 -2.43 -11.41 19.00
CA TYR A 315 -3.61 -10.97 18.25
C TYR A 315 -3.35 -10.85 16.74
N ILE A 316 -2.19 -10.33 16.35
CA ILE A 316 -1.78 -10.26 14.94
C ILE A 316 -1.67 -11.67 14.36
N ALA A 317 -1.09 -12.63 15.09
CA ALA A 317 -1.01 -14.02 14.67
C ALA A 317 -2.41 -14.62 14.40
N ARG A 318 -3.38 -14.37 15.27
CA ARG A 318 -4.78 -14.81 15.06
C ARG A 318 -5.37 -14.20 13.79
N GLY A 319 -5.18 -12.89 13.57
CA GLY A 319 -5.64 -12.21 12.36
C GLY A 319 -5.01 -12.78 11.08
N LEU A 320 -3.69 -12.98 11.09
CA LEU A 320 -2.97 -13.59 9.95
C LEU A 320 -3.39 -15.04 9.74
N ASN A 321 -3.62 -15.82 10.78
CA ASN A 321 -4.09 -17.21 10.66
C ASN A 321 -5.47 -17.30 9.97
N ILE A 322 -6.36 -16.33 10.22
CA ILE A 322 -7.64 -16.26 9.50
C ILE A 322 -7.40 -16.01 8.01
N LEU A 323 -6.52 -15.07 7.66
CA LEU A 323 -6.18 -14.78 6.26
C LEU A 323 -5.53 -15.99 5.59
N ILE A 324 -4.62 -16.68 6.26
CA ILE A 324 -4.00 -17.93 5.79
C ILE A 324 -5.08 -18.98 5.53
N SER A 325 -5.93 -19.24 6.51
CA SER A 325 -6.95 -20.30 6.42
C SER A 325 -7.99 -20.07 5.33
N VAL A 326 -8.27 -18.81 4.99
CA VAL A 326 -9.32 -18.46 4.00
C VAL A 326 -8.75 -18.28 2.59
N LEU A 327 -7.53 -17.74 2.48
CA LEU A 327 -6.96 -17.33 1.19
C LEU A 327 -5.84 -18.25 0.69
N ASP A 328 -5.23 -19.05 1.56
CA ASP A 328 -4.09 -19.92 1.25
C ASP A 328 -3.03 -19.22 0.37
N PRO A 329 -2.43 -18.11 0.84
CA PRO A 329 -1.54 -17.30 0.01
C PRO A 329 -0.14 -17.91 -0.08
N GLU A 330 0.53 -17.80 -1.23
CA GLU A 330 1.94 -18.18 -1.38
C GLU A 330 2.87 -17.31 -0.50
N LYS A 331 2.46 -16.05 -0.26
CA LYS A 331 3.27 -15.06 0.47
C LYS A 331 2.42 -14.06 1.24
N ILE A 332 2.93 -13.63 2.39
CA ILE A 332 2.39 -12.52 3.17
C ILE A 332 3.49 -11.48 3.35
N ILE A 333 3.26 -10.27 2.86
CA ILE A 333 4.14 -9.12 3.06
C ILE A 333 3.62 -8.30 4.22
N LEU A 334 4.47 -8.09 5.21
CA LEU A 334 4.17 -7.31 6.40
C LEU A 334 4.70 -5.88 6.21
N VAL A 335 3.83 -4.89 6.38
CA VAL A 335 4.17 -3.46 6.31
C VAL A 335 3.90 -2.83 7.67
N GLY A 336 4.88 -2.09 8.20
CA GLY A 336 4.83 -1.42 9.50
C GLY A 336 6.18 -1.44 10.21
N GLU A 337 6.47 -0.39 10.98
CA GLU A 337 7.76 -0.22 11.65
C GLU A 337 8.09 -1.36 12.63
N ILE A 338 7.08 -1.92 13.30
CA ILE A 338 7.27 -3.00 14.29
C ILE A 338 7.88 -4.27 13.70
N PHE A 339 7.64 -4.53 12.42
CA PHE A 339 8.18 -5.71 11.72
C PHE A 339 9.67 -5.60 11.38
N SER A 340 10.30 -4.45 11.61
CA SER A 340 11.75 -4.28 11.55
C SER A 340 12.47 -4.95 12.74
N SER A 341 11.75 -5.22 13.83
CA SER A 341 12.30 -5.87 15.02
C SER A 341 12.35 -7.38 14.85
N LYS A 342 13.58 -7.94 14.83
CA LYS A 342 13.76 -9.40 14.77
C LYS A 342 13.03 -10.11 15.92
N PHE A 343 13.10 -9.55 17.14
CA PHE A 343 12.43 -10.13 18.30
C PHE A 343 10.92 -10.24 18.08
N LEU A 344 10.28 -9.19 17.57
CA LEU A 344 8.84 -9.18 17.30
C LEU A 344 8.46 -10.13 16.16
N MET A 345 9.30 -10.22 15.12
CA MET A 345 9.09 -11.17 14.03
C MET A 345 9.21 -12.62 14.51
N ASP A 346 10.19 -12.92 15.35
CA ASP A 346 10.36 -14.25 15.94
C ASP A 346 9.17 -14.59 16.86
N THR A 347 8.70 -13.63 17.67
CA THR A 347 7.50 -13.76 18.50
C THR A 347 6.26 -14.03 17.65
N LEU A 348 6.03 -13.25 16.59
CA LEU A 348 4.91 -13.44 15.68
C LEU A 348 4.90 -14.84 15.06
N LYS A 349 6.04 -15.29 14.54
CA LYS A 349 6.19 -16.64 13.97
C LYS A 349 5.93 -17.74 15.03
N PHE A 350 6.41 -17.54 16.24
CA PHE A 350 6.15 -18.47 17.34
C PHE A 350 4.65 -18.55 17.67
N GLU A 351 3.94 -17.41 17.76
CA GLU A 351 2.50 -17.38 18.00
C GLU A 351 1.69 -18.00 16.85
N LEU A 352 2.10 -17.76 15.61
CA LEU A 352 1.49 -18.39 14.43
C LEU A 352 1.66 -19.91 14.45
N ASN A 353 2.85 -20.42 14.81
CA ASN A 353 3.12 -21.86 14.89
C ASN A 353 2.18 -22.59 15.88
N LYS A 354 1.69 -21.90 16.91
CA LYS A 354 0.76 -22.52 17.89
C LYS A 354 -0.64 -22.76 17.32
N ILE A 355 -1.05 -21.98 16.31
CA ILE A 355 -2.45 -21.93 15.89
C ILE A 355 -2.64 -22.24 14.40
N SER A 356 -1.59 -22.19 13.58
CA SER A 356 -1.64 -22.46 12.15
C SER A 356 -1.40 -23.95 11.88
N LEU A 357 -2.07 -24.51 10.85
CA LEU A 357 -1.90 -25.91 10.47
C LEU A 357 -0.48 -26.20 9.98
N ASP A 358 0.07 -25.33 9.13
CA ASP A 358 1.44 -25.40 8.62
C ASP A 358 1.97 -24.02 8.27
N VAL A 359 2.54 -23.33 9.25
CA VAL A 359 3.09 -21.99 9.03
C VAL A 359 4.36 -21.98 8.18
N HIS A 360 5.08 -23.10 8.11
CA HIS A 360 6.35 -23.19 7.39
C HIS A 360 6.18 -23.19 5.86
N SER A 361 4.99 -23.52 5.36
CA SER A 361 4.68 -23.48 3.93
C SER A 361 4.48 -22.04 3.42
N TYR A 362 4.32 -21.05 4.30
CA TYR A 362 4.06 -19.67 3.92
C TYR A 362 5.30 -18.78 4.05
N ALA A 363 5.59 -18.01 3.02
CA ALA A 363 6.64 -16.98 3.08
C ALA A 363 6.07 -15.72 3.75
N ILE A 364 6.36 -15.53 5.06
CA ILE A 364 5.93 -14.36 5.84
C ILE A 364 7.16 -13.48 6.08
N GLU A 365 7.20 -12.32 5.45
CA GLU A 365 8.36 -11.42 5.51
C GLU A 365 7.95 -9.94 5.51
N PRO A 366 8.75 -9.06 6.14
CA PRO A 366 8.56 -7.62 6.00
C PRO A 366 8.80 -7.17 4.56
N THR A 367 8.13 -6.07 4.15
CA THR A 367 8.45 -5.42 2.89
C THR A 367 9.92 -5.05 2.81
N LYS A 368 10.53 -5.22 1.63
CA LYS A 368 11.92 -4.80 1.36
C LYS A 368 12.01 -3.37 0.83
N LEU A 369 10.88 -2.76 0.51
CA LEU A 369 10.83 -1.42 -0.08
C LEU A 369 10.93 -0.30 0.97
N GLY A 370 10.69 -0.63 2.25
CA GLY A 370 10.74 0.37 3.32
C GLY A 370 9.81 1.56 3.06
N GLU A 371 10.31 2.78 3.26
CA GLU A 371 9.55 4.02 3.04
C GLU A 371 9.23 4.28 1.56
N ASP A 372 10.02 3.75 0.64
CA ASP A 372 9.77 3.87 -0.79
C ASP A 372 8.43 3.26 -1.21
N LEU A 373 7.93 2.26 -0.46
CA LEU A 373 6.60 1.68 -0.68
C LEU A 373 5.52 2.77 -0.74
N TYR A 374 5.56 3.75 0.17
CA TYR A 374 4.57 4.84 0.22
C TYR A 374 4.71 5.84 -0.93
N PHE A 375 5.92 6.04 -1.44
CA PHE A 375 6.15 6.91 -2.59
C PHE A 375 5.75 6.24 -3.91
N TYR A 376 5.99 4.94 -4.07
CA TYR A 376 5.62 4.22 -5.28
C TYR A 376 4.15 3.79 -5.33
N SER A 377 3.40 3.91 -4.23
CA SER A 377 1.97 3.58 -4.16
C SER A 377 1.06 4.57 -4.90
N GLN A 378 1.62 5.55 -5.59
CA GLN A 378 0.88 6.64 -6.20
C GLN A 378 0.74 6.52 -7.70
#